data_cdfd1b93370557ea2b81f2fcf3b0c3b9
#
_entry.id   cdfd1b93370557ea2b81f2fcf3b0c3b9
#
_cell.length_a   1.000
_cell.length_b   1.000
_cell.length_c   1.000
_cell.angle_alpha   90.00
_cell.angle_beta   90.00
_cell.angle_gamma   90.00
#
_symmetry.space_group_name_H-M   'P 1'
#
loop_
_entity.id
_entity.type
_entity.pdbx_description
1 polymer ?
#
loop_
_entity_poly.entity_id
_entity_poly.type
_entity_poly.pdbx_seq_one_letter_code
_entity_poly.pdbx_strand_id
1 'polypeptide(L)'
;MRSAPVLAAALLLAGCLSAPAPQPQGAPLAQAAVALIGAPYRFGGADAAGFDCSGLALYVHERQGLSIPRTAAAQQRAAQPVSLHRLVPGDLVFFSLHARGVDHVGVYAGGTRFVHAPHAGMAVAYGDLSAGSFYARHLVSAGRFWQNSPGPASPQ
;
A
#
# COMPACT_ATOMS: atom_id res chain seq x y z
N MET A 1 24.83 -63.15 36.57
CA MET A 1 23.97 -62.64 35.52
C MET A 1 23.89 -61.11 35.74
N ARG A 2 24.60 -60.35 34.90
CA ARG A 2 24.69 -58.88 35.07
C ARG A 2 23.90 -58.21 33.89
N SER A 3 22.78 -57.62 34.24
CA SER A 3 21.97 -56.90 33.27
C SER A 3 22.56 -55.47 33.04
N ALA A 4 22.93 -55.17 31.81
CA ALA A 4 23.35 -53.82 31.40
C ALA A 4 22.14 -52.94 31.07
N PRO A 5 22.13 -51.66 31.46
CA PRO A 5 21.07 -50.73 31.04
C PRO A 5 21.34 -50.19 29.62
N VAL A 6 20.33 -50.28 28.78
CA VAL A 6 20.31 -49.64 27.45
C VAL A 6 19.98 -48.15 27.62
N LEU A 7 20.95 -47.28 27.38
CA LEU A 7 20.71 -45.85 27.29
C LEU A 7 20.06 -45.51 25.92
N ALA A 8 18.79 -45.16 25.94
CA ALA A 8 18.11 -44.59 24.77
C ALA A 8 18.48 -43.11 24.64
N ALA A 9 19.30 -42.77 23.63
CA ALA A 9 19.61 -41.39 23.27
C ALA A 9 18.43 -40.79 22.48
N ALA A 10 17.68 -39.89 23.12
CA ALA A 10 16.65 -39.12 22.45
C ALA A 10 17.32 -38.00 21.65
N LEU A 11 17.33 -38.08 20.31
CA LEU A 11 17.71 -37.02 19.41
C LEU A 11 16.60 -35.96 19.42
N LEU A 12 16.85 -34.82 20.06
CA LEU A 12 16.03 -33.60 19.94
C LEU A 12 16.34 -32.94 18.59
N LEU A 13 15.47 -33.13 17.60
CA LEU A 13 15.46 -32.34 16.39
C LEU A 13 14.95 -30.94 16.73
N ALA A 14 15.89 -30.00 16.97
CA ALA A 14 15.57 -28.57 17.02
C ALA A 14 15.27 -28.10 15.60
N GLY A 15 13.99 -28.13 15.22
CA GLY A 15 13.50 -27.51 14.00
C GLY A 15 13.66 -25.99 14.12
N CYS A 16 14.58 -25.39 13.34
CA CYS A 16 14.64 -23.96 13.16
C CYS A 16 13.35 -23.49 12.48
N LEU A 17 12.38 -23.03 13.28
CA LEU A 17 11.24 -22.26 12.79
C LEU A 17 11.80 -20.92 12.34
N SER A 18 12.15 -20.81 11.05
CA SER A 18 12.46 -19.51 10.45
C SER A 18 11.22 -18.63 10.54
N ALA A 19 11.30 -17.55 11.33
CA ALA A 19 10.26 -16.54 11.34
C ALA A 19 10.09 -16.00 9.91
N PRO A 20 8.85 -15.82 9.41
CA PRO A 20 8.63 -15.22 8.10
C PRO A 20 9.28 -13.84 8.07
N ALA A 21 9.97 -13.54 6.96
CA ALA A 21 10.59 -12.23 6.77
C ALA A 21 9.52 -11.14 6.93
N PRO A 22 9.83 -10.01 7.63
CA PRO A 22 8.87 -8.92 7.78
C PRO A 22 8.42 -8.46 6.41
N GLN A 23 7.12 -8.61 6.12
CA GLN A 23 6.52 -8.10 4.88
C GLN A 23 6.62 -6.56 4.90
N PRO A 24 6.93 -5.92 3.77
CA PRO A 24 6.84 -4.46 3.70
C PRO A 24 5.44 -4.04 4.14
N GLN A 25 5.33 -3.17 5.12
CA GLN A 25 4.03 -2.74 5.69
C GLN A 25 3.12 -2.07 4.64
N GLY A 26 3.66 -1.67 3.50
CA GLY A 26 2.91 -1.15 2.37
C GLY A 26 2.16 -2.23 1.55
N ALA A 27 2.57 -3.49 1.59
CA ALA A 27 1.92 -4.54 0.81
C ALA A 27 0.42 -4.72 1.15
N PRO A 28 -0.03 -4.69 2.41
CA PRO A 28 -1.46 -4.72 2.74
C PRO A 28 -2.26 -3.54 2.17
N LEU A 29 -1.67 -2.34 2.07
CA LEU A 29 -2.31 -1.17 1.45
C LEU A 29 -2.54 -1.39 -0.05
N ALA A 30 -1.52 -1.89 -0.76
CA ALA A 30 -1.64 -2.21 -2.17
C ALA A 30 -2.68 -3.31 -2.42
N GLN A 31 -2.68 -4.37 -1.61
CA GLN A 31 -3.67 -5.46 -1.70
C GLN A 31 -5.08 -4.95 -1.44
N ALA A 32 -5.28 -4.10 -0.43
CA ALA A 32 -6.57 -3.49 -0.13
C ALA A 32 -7.07 -2.62 -1.30
N ALA A 33 -6.18 -1.85 -1.95
CA ALA A 33 -6.53 -1.07 -3.12
C ALA A 33 -6.91 -1.96 -4.33
N VAL A 34 -6.14 -3.02 -4.58
CA VAL A 34 -6.43 -3.99 -5.65
C VAL A 34 -7.77 -4.67 -5.45
N ALA A 35 -8.15 -4.99 -4.22
CA ALA A 35 -9.44 -5.61 -3.89
C ALA A 35 -10.65 -4.70 -4.18
N LEU A 36 -10.43 -3.39 -4.37
CA LEU A 36 -11.46 -2.40 -4.69
C LEU A 36 -11.60 -2.14 -6.21
N ILE A 37 -10.81 -2.79 -7.05
CA ILE A 37 -10.95 -2.67 -8.51
C ILE A 37 -12.37 -3.08 -8.93
N GLY A 38 -12.99 -2.24 -9.76
CA GLY A 38 -14.38 -2.41 -10.17
C GLY A 38 -15.39 -1.61 -9.32
N ALA A 39 -15.00 -1.08 -8.16
CA ALA A 39 -15.86 -0.18 -7.38
C ALA A 39 -16.12 1.13 -8.17
N PRO A 40 -17.34 1.70 -8.10
CA PRO A 40 -17.68 2.87 -8.89
C PRO A 40 -16.92 4.12 -8.46
N TYR A 41 -16.61 5.00 -9.42
CA TYR A 41 -16.19 6.35 -9.10
C TYR A 41 -17.36 7.16 -8.53
N ARG A 42 -17.09 7.88 -7.44
CA ARG A 42 -18.03 8.85 -6.85
C ARG A 42 -17.28 10.09 -6.39
N PHE A 43 -17.60 11.25 -6.94
CA PHE A 43 -17.01 12.50 -6.48
C PHE A 43 -17.26 12.72 -4.99
N GLY A 44 -16.21 13.02 -4.24
CA GLY A 44 -16.26 13.14 -2.78
C GLY A 44 -16.42 11.79 -2.04
N GLY A 45 -16.42 10.65 -2.75
CA GLY A 45 -16.59 9.32 -2.17
C GLY A 45 -15.32 8.80 -1.48
N ALA A 46 -15.52 8.14 -0.34
CA ALA A 46 -14.46 7.49 0.44
C ALA A 46 -14.99 6.24 1.17
N ASP A 47 -15.96 5.55 0.59
CA ASP A 47 -16.59 4.35 1.16
C ASP A 47 -16.99 3.35 0.07
N ALA A 48 -17.54 2.20 0.47
CA ALA A 48 -17.93 1.12 -0.43
C ALA A 48 -18.99 1.51 -1.48
N ALA A 49 -19.70 2.63 -1.31
CA ALA A 49 -20.65 3.13 -2.30
C ALA A 49 -19.96 3.86 -3.47
N GLY A 50 -18.67 4.12 -3.35
CA GLY A 50 -17.83 4.69 -4.41
C GLY A 50 -16.72 5.58 -3.90
N PHE A 51 -15.73 5.78 -4.74
CA PHE A 51 -14.49 6.48 -4.39
C PHE A 51 -14.17 7.59 -5.40
N ASP A 52 -13.64 8.72 -4.91
CA ASP A 52 -12.74 9.54 -5.71
C ASP A 52 -11.27 9.10 -5.49
N CYS A 53 -10.32 9.70 -6.21
CA CYS A 53 -8.92 9.26 -6.16
C CYS A 53 -8.32 9.32 -4.74
N SER A 54 -8.48 10.43 -4.04
CA SER A 54 -7.95 10.63 -2.69
C SER A 54 -8.79 9.92 -1.62
N GLY A 55 -10.09 9.70 -1.86
CA GLY A 55 -10.96 8.91 -1.00
C GLY A 55 -10.63 7.42 -1.04
N LEU A 56 -10.22 6.88 -2.18
CA LEU A 56 -9.69 5.52 -2.28
C LEU A 56 -8.42 5.37 -1.44
N ALA A 57 -7.46 6.29 -1.60
CA ALA A 57 -6.24 6.29 -0.80
C ALA A 57 -6.53 6.40 0.69
N LEU A 58 -7.43 7.33 1.10
CA LEU A 58 -7.87 7.49 2.48
C LEU A 58 -8.45 6.18 3.03
N TYR A 59 -9.41 5.60 2.34
CA TYR A 59 -10.11 4.39 2.76
C TYR A 59 -9.16 3.22 3.02
N VAL A 60 -8.21 2.94 2.11
CA VAL A 60 -7.28 1.81 2.30
C VAL A 60 -6.30 2.07 3.45
N HIS A 61 -5.90 3.32 3.69
CA HIS A 61 -5.06 3.67 4.83
C HIS A 61 -5.79 3.55 6.16
N GLU A 62 -7.00 4.08 6.27
CA GLU A 62 -7.83 3.98 7.49
C GLU A 62 -8.08 2.53 7.90
N ARG A 63 -8.30 1.62 6.95
CA ARG A 63 -8.46 0.18 7.22
C ARG A 63 -7.20 -0.49 7.76
N GLN A 64 -6.05 0.16 7.60
CA GLN A 64 -4.77 -0.28 8.19
C GLN A 64 -4.40 0.55 9.43
N GLY A 65 -5.34 1.33 9.98
CA GLY A 65 -5.13 2.16 11.16
C GLY A 65 -4.29 3.42 10.91
N LEU A 66 -4.14 3.83 9.65
CA LEU A 66 -3.37 5.01 9.26
C LEU A 66 -4.30 6.18 8.95
N SER A 67 -4.11 7.30 9.63
CA SER A 67 -4.83 8.53 9.34
C SER A 67 -4.06 9.36 8.31
N ILE A 68 -4.71 9.69 7.19
CA ILE A 68 -4.16 10.55 6.14
C ILE A 68 -5.15 11.66 5.77
N PRO A 69 -4.70 12.78 5.18
CA PRO A 69 -5.60 13.86 4.76
C PRO A 69 -6.60 13.44 3.68
N ARG A 70 -7.72 14.18 3.58
CA ARG A 70 -8.80 13.86 2.64
C ARG A 70 -8.45 14.13 1.17
N THR A 71 -7.66 15.14 0.84
CA THR A 71 -7.42 15.56 -0.54
C THR A 71 -6.04 15.15 -1.05
N ALA A 72 -5.90 14.89 -2.35
CA ALA A 72 -4.64 14.47 -2.96
C ALA A 72 -3.49 15.45 -2.68
N ALA A 73 -3.73 16.76 -2.82
CA ALA A 73 -2.71 17.76 -2.53
C ALA A 73 -2.31 17.82 -1.05
N ALA A 74 -3.25 17.60 -0.12
CA ALA A 74 -2.93 17.53 1.31
C ALA A 74 -2.21 16.21 1.66
N GLN A 75 -2.58 15.11 1.03
CA GLN A 75 -1.88 13.82 1.16
C GLN A 75 -0.42 13.95 0.71
N GLN A 76 -0.17 14.57 -0.45
CA GLN A 76 1.19 14.82 -0.93
C GLN A 76 2.03 15.61 0.07
N ARG A 77 1.48 16.70 0.62
CA ARG A 77 2.21 17.55 1.59
C ARG A 77 2.49 16.86 2.92
N ALA A 78 1.60 15.96 3.35
CA ALA A 78 1.71 15.28 4.63
C ALA A 78 2.52 13.96 4.56
N ALA A 79 2.63 13.37 3.38
CA ALA A 79 3.36 12.11 3.19
C ALA A 79 4.86 12.30 3.35
N GLN A 80 5.54 11.29 3.88
CA GLN A 80 6.99 11.21 3.81
C GLN A 80 7.42 11.04 2.34
N PRO A 81 8.25 11.93 1.78
CA PRO A 81 8.66 11.85 0.38
C PRO A 81 9.40 10.54 0.07
N VAL A 82 9.07 9.93 -1.07
CA VAL A 82 9.71 8.72 -1.59
C VAL A 82 10.28 9.00 -2.98
N SER A 83 11.54 8.60 -3.20
CA SER A 83 12.14 8.65 -4.54
C SER A 83 11.38 7.70 -5.49
N LEU A 84 11.10 8.15 -6.72
CA LEU A 84 10.39 7.36 -7.73
C LEU A 84 11.14 6.05 -8.08
N HIS A 85 12.47 6.00 -7.90
CA HIS A 85 13.28 4.79 -8.09
C HIS A 85 13.22 3.81 -6.90
N ARG A 86 12.59 4.19 -5.81
CA ARG A 86 12.48 3.41 -4.57
C ARG A 86 11.04 3.13 -4.16
N LEU A 87 10.13 3.20 -5.13
CA LEU A 87 8.72 2.85 -4.92
C LEU A 87 8.57 1.40 -4.50
N VAL A 88 7.74 1.18 -3.50
CA VAL A 88 7.29 -0.15 -3.09
C VAL A 88 5.75 -0.19 -2.99
N PRO A 89 5.12 -1.35 -3.17
CA PRO A 89 3.67 -1.45 -3.07
C PRO A 89 3.12 -0.81 -1.79
N GLY A 90 2.06 -0.01 -1.93
CA GLY A 90 1.45 0.76 -0.85
C GLY A 90 1.91 2.22 -0.76
N ASP A 91 2.92 2.63 -1.48
CA ASP A 91 3.25 4.05 -1.63
C ASP A 91 2.15 4.77 -2.42
N LEU A 92 1.97 6.06 -2.14
CA LEU A 92 1.11 6.92 -2.93
C LEU A 92 1.90 7.58 -4.05
N VAL A 93 1.33 7.58 -5.25
CA VAL A 93 1.87 8.28 -6.43
C VAL A 93 0.94 9.46 -6.76
N PHE A 94 1.52 10.65 -6.94
CA PHE A 94 0.81 11.90 -7.07
C PHE A 94 1.01 12.51 -8.46
N PHE A 95 -0.08 13.00 -9.04
CA PHE A 95 -0.11 13.49 -10.41
C PHE A 95 -0.68 14.90 -10.50
N SER A 96 -0.27 15.63 -11.55
CA SER A 96 -0.86 16.88 -12.01
C SER A 96 -1.47 16.62 -13.39
N LEU A 97 -2.77 16.30 -13.43
CA LEU A 97 -3.46 15.90 -14.66
C LEU A 97 -4.13 17.08 -15.39
N HIS A 98 -4.76 17.99 -14.64
CA HIS A 98 -5.62 19.05 -15.20
C HIS A 98 -5.32 20.43 -14.62
N ALA A 99 -4.76 20.52 -13.42
CA ALA A 99 -4.53 21.78 -12.70
C ALA A 99 -3.04 22.04 -12.47
N ARG A 100 -2.69 23.24 -12.03
CA ARG A 100 -1.37 23.50 -11.47
C ARG A 100 -1.31 22.90 -10.07
N GLY A 101 -0.37 21.98 -9.86
CA GLY A 101 -0.21 21.24 -8.61
C GLY A 101 -0.87 19.86 -8.65
N VAL A 102 -0.83 19.15 -7.52
CA VAL A 102 -1.36 17.79 -7.42
C VAL A 102 -2.88 17.82 -7.35
N ASP A 103 -3.50 17.15 -8.31
CA ASP A 103 -4.96 17.00 -8.44
C ASP A 103 -5.41 15.54 -8.52
N HIS A 104 -4.46 14.60 -8.54
CA HIS A 104 -4.78 13.17 -8.60
C HIS A 104 -3.76 12.33 -7.81
N VAL A 105 -4.21 11.16 -7.33
CA VAL A 105 -3.41 10.22 -6.54
C VAL A 105 -3.83 8.78 -6.83
N GLY A 106 -2.87 7.87 -6.71
CA GLY A 106 -3.12 6.44 -6.73
C GLY A 106 -2.23 5.69 -5.73
N VAL A 107 -2.56 4.45 -5.48
CA VAL A 107 -1.81 3.52 -4.61
C VAL A 107 -0.93 2.65 -5.50
N TYR A 108 0.39 2.76 -5.35
CA TYR A 108 1.34 1.97 -6.12
C TYR A 108 1.18 0.48 -5.81
N ALA A 109 1.06 -0.34 -6.86
CA ALA A 109 0.81 -1.78 -6.77
C ALA A 109 2.02 -2.65 -7.15
N GLY A 110 3.12 -2.01 -7.59
CA GLY A 110 4.32 -2.69 -8.04
C GLY A 110 4.50 -2.69 -9.56
N GLY A 111 5.74 -2.87 -10.02
CA GLY A 111 6.09 -2.83 -11.44
C GLY A 111 5.79 -1.47 -12.06
N THR A 112 4.95 -1.44 -13.08
CA THR A 112 4.48 -0.20 -13.72
C THR A 112 3.02 0.13 -13.38
N ARG A 113 2.45 -0.44 -12.31
CA ARG A 113 1.01 -0.32 -12.02
C ARG A 113 0.73 0.39 -10.71
N PHE A 114 -0.34 1.14 -10.70
CA PHE A 114 -0.96 1.70 -9.51
C PHE A 114 -2.48 1.55 -9.60
N VAL A 115 -3.19 1.60 -8.48
CA VAL A 115 -4.66 1.54 -8.41
C VAL A 115 -5.18 2.93 -8.12
N HIS A 116 -6.21 3.35 -8.85
CA HIS A 116 -6.85 4.65 -8.67
C HIS A 116 -8.34 4.64 -9.01
N ALA A 117 -9.08 5.65 -8.57
CA ALA A 117 -10.41 5.99 -9.04
C ALA A 117 -10.27 7.13 -10.07
N PRO A 118 -10.39 6.85 -11.38
CA PRO A 118 -9.97 7.80 -12.42
C PRO A 118 -10.86 9.04 -12.53
N HIS A 119 -12.12 8.89 -12.87
CA HIS A 119 -13.09 9.98 -13.01
C HIS A 119 -14.53 9.46 -13.12
N ALA A 120 -15.51 10.37 -13.14
CA ALA A 120 -16.92 10.04 -13.29
C ALA A 120 -17.19 9.15 -14.51
N GLY A 121 -18.05 8.16 -14.33
CA GLY A 121 -18.39 7.16 -15.36
C GLY A 121 -17.42 5.98 -15.46
N MET A 122 -16.34 6.00 -14.68
CA MET A 122 -15.37 4.91 -14.61
C MET A 122 -15.46 4.16 -13.27
N ALA A 123 -14.80 3.02 -13.21
CA ALA A 123 -14.58 2.29 -11.97
C ALA A 123 -13.12 2.41 -11.52
N VAL A 124 -12.86 2.07 -10.26
CA VAL A 124 -11.50 1.86 -9.75
C VAL A 124 -10.78 0.85 -10.65
N ALA A 125 -9.59 1.19 -11.09
CA ALA A 125 -8.82 0.41 -12.06
C ALA A 125 -7.32 0.54 -11.85
N TYR A 126 -6.56 -0.26 -12.59
CA TYR A 126 -5.12 -0.04 -12.73
C TYR A 126 -4.84 1.15 -13.65
N GLY A 127 -3.90 2.01 -13.23
CA GLY A 127 -3.19 2.95 -14.09
C GLY A 127 -1.80 2.43 -14.43
N ASP A 128 -1.22 2.96 -15.50
CA ASP A 128 0.09 2.54 -16.04
C ASP A 128 1.14 3.64 -15.87
N LEU A 129 2.29 3.26 -15.28
CA LEU A 129 3.48 4.10 -15.10
C LEU A 129 4.64 3.70 -16.03
N SER A 130 4.39 2.88 -17.05
CA SER A 130 5.42 2.54 -18.03
C SER A 130 5.94 3.80 -18.74
N ALA A 131 7.20 3.77 -19.16
CA ALA A 131 7.84 4.92 -19.81
C ALA A 131 7.02 5.43 -21.00
N GLY A 132 6.69 6.72 -20.98
CA GLY A 132 5.90 7.36 -22.04
C GLY A 132 4.38 7.18 -21.90
N SER A 133 3.87 6.46 -20.91
CA SER A 133 2.42 6.40 -20.63
C SER A 133 1.88 7.78 -20.23
N PHE A 134 0.54 7.94 -20.32
CA PHE A 134 -0.11 9.17 -19.91
C PHE A 134 0.23 9.54 -18.46
N TYR A 135 0.06 8.60 -17.52
CA TYR A 135 0.31 8.87 -16.10
C TYR A 135 1.80 9.09 -15.79
N ALA A 136 2.71 8.36 -16.44
CA ALA A 136 4.14 8.57 -16.24
C ALA A 136 4.59 10.00 -16.60
N ARG A 137 3.99 10.61 -17.64
CA ARG A 137 4.29 12.00 -18.04
C ARG A 137 3.72 13.05 -17.07
N HIS A 138 2.72 12.69 -16.26
CA HIS A 138 2.06 13.58 -15.32
C HIS A 138 2.41 13.29 -13.86
N LEU A 139 3.28 12.32 -13.63
CA LEU A 139 3.74 11.95 -12.29
C LEU A 139 4.62 13.05 -11.72
N VAL A 140 4.24 13.58 -10.55
CA VAL A 140 4.92 14.71 -9.90
C VAL A 140 5.83 14.21 -8.78
N SER A 141 5.33 13.31 -7.94
CA SER A 141 6.03 12.83 -6.74
C SER A 141 5.41 11.55 -6.20
N ALA A 142 6.06 10.98 -5.21
CA ALA A 142 5.52 9.88 -4.43
C ALA A 142 5.72 10.11 -2.93
N GLY A 143 4.92 9.43 -2.11
CA GLY A 143 5.00 9.56 -0.66
C GLY A 143 4.46 8.35 0.08
N ARG A 144 4.76 8.30 1.38
CA ARG A 144 4.53 7.14 2.23
C ARG A 144 3.98 7.56 3.58
N PHE A 145 3.03 6.81 4.13
CA PHE A 145 2.47 7.03 5.47
C PHE A 145 2.77 5.90 6.44
N TRP A 146 2.98 4.69 5.98
CA TRP A 146 3.03 3.49 6.81
C TRP A 146 4.34 3.29 7.58
N GLN A 147 5.43 3.99 7.26
CA GLN A 147 6.70 3.91 8.03
C GLN A 147 6.66 4.64 9.37
N ASN A 148 5.69 5.55 9.58
CA ASN A 148 5.57 6.36 10.79
C ASN A 148 4.57 5.80 11.80
N SER A 149 3.97 4.64 11.54
CA SER A 149 3.10 3.99 12.53
C SER A 149 3.97 3.40 13.64
N PRO A 150 3.70 3.72 14.92
CA PRO A 150 4.25 2.93 16.02
C PRO A 150 3.79 1.49 15.79
N GLY A 151 4.73 0.57 15.67
CA GLY A 151 4.43 -0.85 15.59
C GLY A 151 3.50 -1.25 16.74
N PRO A 152 2.75 -2.37 16.62
CA PRO A 152 1.93 -2.86 17.72
C PRO A 152 2.81 -2.94 18.96
N ALA A 153 2.33 -2.31 20.05
CA ALA A 153 3.05 -2.34 21.33
C ALA A 153 3.32 -3.81 21.68
N SER A 154 4.59 -4.17 21.82
CA SER A 154 4.96 -5.50 22.29
C SER A 154 4.30 -5.72 23.66
N PRO A 155 3.60 -6.85 23.88
CA PRO A 155 3.08 -7.16 25.21
C PRO A 155 4.25 -7.27 26.19
N GLN A 156 4.16 -6.51 27.29
CA GLN A 156 5.09 -6.58 28.42
C GLN A 156 4.81 -7.82 29.26
#